data_dcf791190236aa643369409127c70f6d
#
_entry.id   dcf791190236aa643369409127c70f6d
#
_cell.length_a   1.000
_cell.length_b   1.000
_cell.length_c   1.000
_cell.angle_alpha   90.00
_cell.angle_beta   90.00
_cell.angle_gamma   90.00
#
_symmetry.space_group_name_H-M   'P 1'
#
loop_
_entity.id
_entity.type
_entity.pdbx_description
1 polymer ?
#
loop_
_entity_poly.entity_id
_entity_poly.type
_entity_poly.pdbx_seq_one_letter_code
_entity_poly.pdbx_strand_id
1 'polypeptide(L)'
;TRNKIKSISDEWWFGFEQEYFMYKDGRPLGWPESGEPREQGDYYCGVGCDNVVGREIVDRHTEACMNAEIGITGTNAEVALGQWEFQVLGKGVKAGDDLWMARYILVKIAEWHGVSINLHPKPLGQTDWNGSGMHTNFSNNKMRDSGSEVLMEHMCEKLGAVHSEGIKEYGSDNDQRLTGLHETQSIDQFSYGVSDRGASIRIPIY
;
A
#
# COMPACT_ATOMS: atom_id res chain seq x y z
N THR A 1 0.71 15.79 -14.88
CA THR A 1 0.22 14.39 -14.87
C THR A 1 -1.28 14.33 -14.68
N ARG A 2 -1.85 14.91 -13.60
CA ARG A 2 -3.31 14.92 -13.32
C ARG A 2 -4.14 15.42 -14.53
N ASN A 3 -3.70 16.45 -15.24
CA ASN A 3 -4.39 16.95 -16.42
C ASN A 3 -4.40 15.98 -17.60
N LYS A 4 -3.40 15.09 -17.70
CA LYS A 4 -3.33 14.06 -18.76
C LYS A 4 -4.34 12.94 -18.53
N ILE A 5 -4.74 12.70 -17.28
CA ILE A 5 -5.65 11.60 -16.90
C ILE A 5 -7.07 12.06 -16.58
N LYS A 6 -7.40 13.33 -16.83
CA LYS A 6 -8.77 13.87 -16.65
C LYS A 6 -9.85 13.13 -17.43
N SER A 7 -9.47 12.41 -18.49
CA SER A 7 -10.39 11.65 -19.34
C SER A 7 -10.65 10.23 -18.85
N ILE A 8 -10.02 9.81 -17.73
CA ILE A 8 -10.35 8.52 -17.12
C ILE A 8 -11.78 8.60 -16.59
N SER A 9 -12.62 7.70 -17.10
CA SER A 9 -14.02 7.67 -16.76
C SER A 9 -14.24 7.12 -15.34
N ASP A 10 -15.34 7.53 -14.70
CA ASP A 10 -15.77 7.02 -13.38
C ASP A 10 -16.19 5.54 -13.41
N GLU A 11 -16.21 4.92 -14.60
CA GLU A 11 -16.31 3.47 -14.75
C GLU A 11 -15.14 2.74 -14.09
N TRP A 12 -13.96 3.36 -14.08
CA TRP A 12 -12.77 2.81 -13.43
C TRP A 12 -12.74 3.14 -11.95
N TRP A 13 -12.67 2.11 -11.14
CA TRP A 13 -12.43 2.21 -9.71
C TRP A 13 -10.98 1.85 -9.42
N PHE A 14 -10.37 2.60 -8.52
CA PHE A 14 -9.01 2.36 -8.05
C PHE A 14 -9.00 2.30 -6.54
N GLY A 15 -8.32 1.29 -6.01
CA GLY A 15 -8.02 1.17 -4.59
C GLY A 15 -6.51 1.24 -4.37
N PHE A 16 -6.10 1.83 -3.27
CA PHE A 16 -4.72 1.92 -2.86
C PHE A 16 -4.59 1.39 -1.44
N GLU A 17 -3.70 0.42 -1.25
CA GLU A 17 -3.33 -0.15 0.03
C GLU A 17 -1.95 0.41 0.37
N GLN A 18 -1.93 1.50 1.14
CA GLN A 18 -0.70 2.20 1.45
C GLN A 18 -0.13 1.73 2.77
N GLU A 19 0.97 1.00 2.71
CA GLU A 19 1.78 0.66 3.87
C GLU A 19 2.72 1.80 4.23
N TYR A 20 3.05 1.92 5.51
CA TYR A 20 3.99 2.90 6.04
C TYR A 20 4.53 2.49 7.40
N PHE A 21 5.73 3.00 7.73
CA PHE A 21 6.28 2.88 9.08
C PHE A 21 6.14 4.20 9.84
N MET A 22 5.85 4.09 11.12
CA MET A 22 5.97 5.18 12.07
C MET A 22 7.36 5.17 12.69
N TYR A 23 7.99 6.34 12.78
CA TYR A 23 9.32 6.52 13.34
C TYR A 23 9.31 7.54 14.47
N LYS A 24 10.06 7.26 15.53
CA LYS A 24 10.35 8.22 16.60
C LYS A 24 11.81 8.11 16.98
N ASP A 25 12.47 9.26 17.15
CA ASP A 25 13.89 9.34 17.52
C ASP A 25 14.81 8.50 16.60
N GLY A 26 14.52 8.50 15.30
CA GLY A 26 15.30 7.80 14.27
C GLY A 26 15.10 6.29 14.19
N ARG A 27 14.13 5.73 14.92
CA ARG A 27 13.81 4.28 14.94
C ARG A 27 12.33 4.03 14.66
N PRO A 28 11.97 2.84 14.16
CA PRO A 28 10.57 2.45 14.09
C PRO A 28 9.90 2.53 15.46
N LEU A 29 8.67 3.04 15.47
CA LEU A 29 7.92 3.23 16.71
C LEU A 29 7.72 1.89 17.44
N GLY A 30 8.02 1.87 18.74
CA GLY A 30 7.88 0.68 19.59
C GLY A 30 9.06 -0.28 19.54
N TRP A 31 10.05 -0.04 18.68
CA TRP A 31 11.24 -0.88 18.66
C TRP A 31 12.11 -0.63 19.91
N PRO A 32 12.76 -1.68 20.45
CA PRO A 32 13.62 -1.55 21.63
C PRO A 32 14.82 -0.65 21.35
N GLU A 33 15.41 -0.10 22.40
CA GLU A 33 16.63 0.73 22.29
C GLU A 33 17.84 -0.04 21.77
N SER A 34 17.87 -1.32 22.03
CA SER A 34 18.90 -2.24 21.54
C SER A 34 18.27 -3.56 21.13
N GLY A 35 18.77 -4.16 20.04
CA GLY A 35 18.23 -5.37 19.46
C GLY A 35 17.00 -5.11 18.57
N GLU A 36 16.33 -6.18 18.21
CA GLU A 36 15.14 -6.19 17.37
C GLU A 36 13.90 -6.58 18.19
N PRO A 37 12.70 -6.18 17.75
CA PRO A 37 11.46 -6.67 18.34
C PRO A 37 11.27 -8.16 17.98
N ARG A 38 10.13 -8.75 18.35
CA ARG A 38 9.75 -10.09 17.89
C ARG A 38 9.77 -10.15 16.37
N GLU A 39 9.93 -11.35 15.82
CA GLU A 39 9.92 -11.60 14.38
C GLU A 39 8.68 -10.99 13.71
N GLN A 40 8.84 -10.59 12.47
CA GLN A 40 7.73 -10.09 11.65
C GLN A 40 6.68 -11.17 11.42
N GLY A 41 5.44 -10.74 11.18
CA GLY A 41 4.29 -11.63 10.99
C GLY A 41 3.37 -11.62 12.20
N ASP A 42 3.89 -11.75 13.41
CA ASP A 42 3.10 -11.80 14.66
C ASP A 42 2.29 -10.52 14.93
N TYR A 43 2.63 -9.42 14.28
CA TYR A 43 1.96 -8.12 14.43
C TYR A 43 0.81 -7.91 13.45
N TYR A 44 0.72 -8.74 12.40
CA TYR A 44 -0.25 -8.57 11.32
C TYR A 44 -1.69 -8.63 11.83
N CYS A 45 -2.47 -7.59 11.50
CA CYS A 45 -3.84 -7.38 12.01
C CYS A 45 -3.93 -7.41 13.54
N GLY A 46 -2.82 -7.13 14.25
CA GLY A 46 -2.71 -7.22 15.69
C GLY A 46 -3.63 -6.26 16.44
N VAL A 47 -4.05 -6.69 17.62
CA VAL A 47 -4.86 -5.91 18.56
C VAL A 47 -4.23 -6.03 19.96
N GLY A 48 -4.28 -4.96 20.72
CA GLY A 48 -3.73 -4.89 22.07
C GLY A 48 -2.33 -4.28 22.12
N CYS A 49 -1.99 -3.72 23.27
CA CYS A 49 -0.76 -2.94 23.45
C CYS A 49 0.53 -3.76 23.32
N ASP A 50 0.45 -5.08 23.44
CA ASP A 50 1.59 -5.97 23.27
C ASP A 50 1.89 -6.29 21.79
N ASN A 51 0.94 -5.98 20.90
CA ASN A 51 0.98 -6.35 19.49
C ASN A 51 1.08 -5.16 18.55
N VAL A 52 0.61 -3.97 18.96
CA VAL A 52 0.60 -2.80 18.08
C VAL A 52 0.97 -1.53 18.83
N VAL A 53 1.56 -0.59 18.12
CA VAL A 53 1.87 0.76 18.60
C VAL A 53 1.35 1.79 17.61
N GLY A 54 1.08 3.01 18.07
CA GLY A 54 0.64 4.10 17.20
C GLY A 54 -0.84 4.07 16.80
N ARG A 55 -1.68 3.22 17.41
CA ARG A 55 -3.11 3.11 17.09
C ARG A 55 -3.86 4.43 17.21
N GLU A 56 -3.54 5.27 18.18
CA GLU A 56 -4.19 6.59 18.32
C GLU A 56 -3.98 7.47 17.07
N ILE A 57 -2.79 7.39 16.45
CA ILE A 57 -2.50 8.10 15.19
C ILE A 57 -3.37 7.54 14.08
N VAL A 58 -3.49 6.22 13.98
CA VAL A 58 -4.31 5.53 12.95
C VAL A 58 -5.78 5.88 13.10
N ASP A 59 -6.31 5.84 14.31
CA ASP A 59 -7.74 6.12 14.57
C ASP A 59 -8.05 7.60 14.24
N ARG A 60 -7.22 8.53 14.67
CA ARG A 60 -7.34 9.96 14.33
C ARG A 60 -7.21 10.22 12.83
N HIS A 61 -6.29 9.52 12.16
CA HIS A 61 -6.13 9.60 10.71
C HIS A 61 -7.40 9.13 9.99
N THR A 62 -7.94 7.99 10.41
CA THR A 62 -9.18 7.43 9.85
C THR A 62 -10.35 8.40 10.01
N GLU A 63 -10.55 8.91 11.22
CA GLU A 63 -11.60 9.89 11.51
C GLU A 63 -11.45 11.17 10.67
N ALA A 64 -10.23 11.71 10.57
CA ALA A 64 -9.97 12.90 9.78
C ALA A 64 -10.20 12.67 8.27
N CYS A 65 -9.84 11.50 7.75
CA CYS A 65 -10.12 11.13 6.36
C CYS A 65 -11.63 11.01 6.11
N MET A 66 -12.38 10.38 7.02
CA MET A 66 -13.84 10.30 6.91
C MET A 66 -14.49 11.69 6.93
N ASN A 67 -14.06 12.56 7.83
CA ASN A 67 -14.56 13.94 7.92
C ASN A 67 -14.21 14.79 6.69
N ALA A 68 -13.14 14.45 5.98
CA ALA A 68 -12.73 15.07 4.71
C ALA A 68 -13.38 14.41 3.47
N GLU A 69 -14.33 13.51 3.65
CA GLU A 69 -15.00 12.75 2.57
C GLU A 69 -14.03 11.97 1.67
N ILE A 70 -12.89 11.57 2.22
CA ILE A 70 -11.95 10.66 1.57
C ILE A 70 -12.51 9.25 1.65
N GLY A 71 -12.44 8.51 0.55
CA GLY A 71 -12.93 7.13 0.47
C GLY A 71 -12.03 6.13 1.21
N ILE A 72 -11.76 6.36 2.50
CA ILE A 72 -11.03 5.40 3.33
C ILE A 72 -11.90 4.19 3.62
N THR A 73 -11.37 2.98 3.37
CA THR A 73 -12.13 1.73 3.44
C THR A 73 -11.62 0.79 4.53
N GLY A 74 -10.44 1.02 5.04
CA GLY A 74 -9.90 0.21 6.12
C GLY A 74 -8.52 0.65 6.56
N THR A 75 -8.10 0.08 7.69
CA THR A 75 -6.74 0.18 8.24
C THR A 75 -6.39 -1.13 8.94
N ASN A 76 -5.13 -1.51 8.91
CA ASN A 76 -4.62 -2.66 9.65
C ASN A 76 -3.17 -2.42 10.08
N ALA A 77 -2.78 -3.07 11.18
CA ALA A 77 -1.39 -3.23 11.52
C ALA A 77 -0.75 -4.21 10.53
N GLU A 78 0.47 -3.92 10.14
CA GLU A 78 1.26 -4.71 9.21
C GLU A 78 2.23 -5.67 9.92
N VAL A 79 3.02 -6.41 9.14
CA VAL A 79 3.82 -7.54 9.63
C VAL A 79 4.93 -7.14 10.61
N ALA A 80 5.37 -5.89 10.60
CA ALA A 80 6.40 -5.39 11.50
C ALA A 80 5.83 -4.45 12.57
N LEU A 81 6.43 -4.45 13.75
CA LEU A 81 6.03 -3.50 14.81
C LEU A 81 6.27 -2.06 14.36
N GLY A 82 5.25 -1.21 14.46
CA GLY A 82 5.29 0.18 13.99
C GLY A 82 4.95 0.36 12.51
N GLN A 83 4.68 -0.74 11.80
CA GLN A 83 4.18 -0.71 10.42
C GLN A 83 2.65 -0.81 10.40
N TRP A 84 2.05 0.01 9.55
CA TRP A 84 0.61 0.09 9.36
C TRP A 84 0.25 0.25 7.89
N GLU A 85 -1.01 -0.02 7.58
CA GLU A 85 -1.59 0.19 6.26
C GLU A 85 -2.91 0.95 6.39
N PHE A 86 -3.20 1.81 5.41
CA PHE A 86 -4.54 2.32 5.18
C PHE A 86 -4.99 2.06 3.74
N GLN A 87 -6.29 1.84 3.54
CA GLN A 87 -6.86 1.61 2.23
C GLN A 87 -7.79 2.75 1.82
N VAL A 88 -7.63 3.20 0.57
CA VAL A 88 -8.47 4.23 -0.06
C VAL A 88 -9.09 3.68 -1.33
N LEU A 89 -10.38 3.88 -1.53
CA LEU A 89 -11.11 3.52 -2.75
C LEU A 89 -11.76 4.76 -3.35
N GLY A 90 -11.59 4.95 -4.64
CA GLY A 90 -12.20 6.05 -5.38
C GLY A 90 -12.45 5.73 -6.84
N LYS A 91 -13.19 6.62 -7.51
CA LYS A 91 -13.49 6.52 -8.94
C LYS A 91 -12.66 7.52 -9.74
N GLY A 92 -12.14 7.06 -10.87
CA GLY A 92 -11.39 7.92 -11.77
C GLY A 92 -10.23 8.63 -11.08
N VAL A 93 -10.06 9.91 -11.37
CA VAL A 93 -8.96 10.74 -10.84
C VAL A 93 -9.09 11.01 -9.34
N LYS A 94 -10.31 10.97 -8.79
CA LYS A 94 -10.56 11.22 -7.36
C LYS A 94 -9.78 10.25 -6.48
N ALA A 95 -9.63 8.99 -6.88
CA ALA A 95 -8.87 8.00 -6.11
C ALA A 95 -7.43 8.45 -5.81
N GLY A 96 -6.74 9.00 -6.82
CA GLY A 96 -5.40 9.54 -6.64
C GLY A 96 -5.36 10.82 -5.80
N ASP A 97 -6.34 11.70 -5.96
CA ASP A 97 -6.47 12.91 -5.13
C ASP A 97 -6.69 12.53 -3.65
N ASP A 98 -7.56 11.56 -3.39
CA ASP A 98 -7.85 11.05 -2.04
C ASP A 98 -6.62 10.40 -1.39
N LEU A 99 -5.86 9.59 -2.14
CA LEU A 99 -4.61 8.99 -1.65
C LEU A 99 -3.61 10.07 -1.18
N TRP A 100 -3.38 11.09 -2.01
CA TRP A 100 -2.43 12.15 -1.66
C TRP A 100 -2.91 12.98 -0.47
N MET A 101 -4.20 13.24 -0.37
CA MET A 101 -4.78 13.94 0.79
C MET A 101 -4.69 13.08 2.05
N ALA A 102 -4.97 11.77 1.97
CA ALA A 102 -4.82 10.83 3.08
C ALA A 102 -3.37 10.79 3.59
N ARG A 103 -2.36 10.73 2.69
CA ARG A 103 -0.94 10.83 3.07
C ARG A 103 -0.62 12.14 3.81
N TYR A 104 -1.12 13.26 3.30
CA TYR A 104 -0.90 14.56 3.93
C TYR A 104 -1.52 14.63 5.34
N ILE A 105 -2.75 14.16 5.50
CA ILE A 105 -3.45 14.12 6.79
C ILE A 105 -2.70 13.23 7.78
N LEU A 106 -2.23 12.05 7.33
CA LEU A 106 -1.44 11.14 8.15
C LEU A 106 -0.17 11.80 8.70
N VAL A 107 0.59 12.46 7.84
CA VAL A 107 1.82 13.16 8.24
C VAL A 107 1.50 14.30 9.24
N LYS A 108 0.43 15.05 9.02
CA LYS A 108 0.01 16.13 9.91
C LYS A 108 -0.40 15.62 11.30
N ILE A 109 -1.11 14.50 11.36
CA ILE A 109 -1.52 13.89 12.64
C ILE A 109 -0.30 13.30 13.36
N ALA A 110 0.58 12.61 12.64
CA ALA A 110 1.80 12.05 13.22
C ALA A 110 2.70 13.15 13.82
N GLU A 111 2.79 14.31 13.17
CA GLU A 111 3.53 15.49 13.68
C GLU A 111 3.05 15.91 15.08
N TRP A 112 1.75 15.88 15.37
CA TRP A 112 1.20 16.22 16.70
C TRP A 112 1.64 15.24 17.79
N HIS A 113 2.00 14.01 17.40
CA HIS A 113 2.47 12.96 18.32
C HIS A 113 4.00 12.86 18.39
N GLY A 114 4.72 13.76 17.69
CA GLY A 114 6.17 13.69 17.59
C GLY A 114 6.67 12.42 16.87
N VAL A 115 5.89 11.95 15.91
CA VAL A 115 6.15 10.76 15.08
C VAL A 115 6.31 11.17 13.63
N SER A 116 7.28 10.61 12.94
CA SER A 116 7.43 10.77 11.49
C SER A 116 6.91 9.54 10.74
N ILE A 117 6.40 9.78 9.54
CA ILE A 117 5.90 8.74 8.63
C ILE A 117 6.96 8.45 7.57
N ASN A 118 7.29 7.19 7.40
CA ASN A 118 8.22 6.71 6.39
C ASN A 118 7.44 5.88 5.34
N LEU A 119 7.43 6.36 4.10
CA LEU A 119 6.79 5.73 2.93
C LEU A 119 7.82 5.09 1.99
N HIS A 120 9.07 4.95 2.42
CA HIS A 120 10.11 4.33 1.61
C HIS A 120 9.77 2.87 1.33
N PRO A 121 9.97 2.34 0.11
CA PRO A 121 9.63 0.95 -0.22
C PRO A 121 10.43 -0.09 0.59
N LYS A 122 11.61 0.25 1.09
CA LYS A 122 12.42 -0.61 1.99
C LYS A 122 12.95 0.21 3.17
N PRO A 123 12.12 0.58 4.14
CA PRO A 123 12.47 1.55 5.18
C PRO A 123 13.52 1.06 6.17
N LEU A 124 13.68 -0.26 6.31
CA LEU A 124 14.68 -0.90 7.18
C LEU A 124 15.95 -1.31 6.41
N GLY A 125 16.13 -0.79 5.19
CA GLY A 125 17.28 -1.10 4.35
C GLY A 125 17.30 -2.53 3.84
N GLN A 126 18.48 -2.99 3.41
CA GLN A 126 18.68 -4.34 2.86
C GLN A 126 18.78 -5.40 3.99
N THR A 127 17.69 -5.54 4.72
CA THR A 127 17.52 -6.52 5.80
C THR A 127 16.45 -7.54 5.41
N ASP A 128 16.26 -8.56 6.24
CA ASP A 128 15.20 -9.55 6.05
C ASP A 128 13.80 -9.05 6.47
N TRP A 129 13.69 -7.83 6.97
CA TRP A 129 12.41 -7.19 7.26
C TRP A 129 11.66 -6.83 5.97
N ASN A 130 10.34 -6.98 5.97
CA ASN A 130 9.48 -6.59 4.86
C ASN A 130 9.66 -5.12 4.48
N GLY A 131 9.36 -4.82 3.22
CA GLY A 131 9.21 -3.46 2.74
C GLY A 131 7.83 -2.88 3.01
N SER A 132 7.62 -1.66 2.57
CA SER A 132 6.32 -0.99 2.54
C SER A 132 5.88 -0.82 1.09
N GLY A 133 4.78 -1.46 0.74
CA GLY A 133 4.18 -1.37 -0.58
C GLY A 133 3.11 -0.30 -0.67
N MET A 134 2.71 -0.04 -1.91
CA MET A 134 1.42 0.54 -2.20
C MET A 134 0.78 -0.33 -3.27
N HIS A 135 0.00 -1.32 -2.85
CA HIS A 135 -0.78 -2.10 -3.80
C HIS A 135 -1.82 -1.22 -4.46
N THR A 136 -1.94 -1.35 -5.77
CA THR A 136 -2.93 -0.62 -6.56
C THR A 136 -3.94 -1.58 -7.14
N ASN A 137 -5.16 -1.51 -6.65
CA ASN A 137 -6.29 -2.29 -7.14
C ASN A 137 -6.99 -1.49 -8.24
N PHE A 138 -7.50 -2.16 -9.26
CA PHE A 138 -8.29 -1.51 -10.29
C PHE A 138 -9.35 -2.45 -10.85
N SER A 139 -10.48 -1.88 -11.26
CA SER A 139 -11.55 -2.60 -11.94
C SER A 139 -12.41 -1.66 -12.77
N ASN A 140 -12.99 -2.18 -13.84
CA ASN A 140 -14.04 -1.52 -14.58
C ASN A 140 -15.39 -2.24 -14.40
N ASN A 141 -16.48 -1.69 -14.95
CA ASN A 141 -17.80 -2.28 -14.82
C ASN A 141 -17.83 -3.74 -15.31
N LYS A 142 -17.22 -4.03 -16.46
CA LYS A 142 -17.23 -5.38 -17.02
C LYS A 142 -16.54 -6.39 -16.11
N MET A 143 -15.43 -6.01 -15.49
CA MET A 143 -14.72 -6.86 -14.53
C MET A 143 -15.59 -7.14 -13.30
N ARG A 144 -16.29 -6.12 -12.78
CA ARG A 144 -17.17 -6.26 -11.61
C ARG A 144 -18.47 -7.02 -11.90
N ASP A 145 -19.07 -6.79 -13.06
CA ASP A 145 -20.40 -7.36 -13.39
C ASP A 145 -20.32 -8.82 -13.84
N SER A 146 -19.27 -9.20 -14.56
CA SER A 146 -19.16 -10.53 -15.16
C SER A 146 -18.18 -11.46 -14.43
N GLY A 147 -17.26 -10.92 -13.59
CA GLY A 147 -16.16 -11.68 -13.01
C GLY A 147 -15.31 -12.41 -14.07
N SER A 148 -15.26 -11.87 -15.30
CA SER A 148 -14.65 -12.54 -16.43
C SER A 148 -13.14 -12.70 -16.26
N GLU A 149 -12.69 -13.92 -15.95
CA GLU A 149 -11.28 -14.29 -15.84
C GLU A 149 -10.53 -13.95 -17.14
N VAL A 150 -11.11 -14.26 -18.31
CA VAL A 150 -10.52 -13.93 -19.62
C VAL A 150 -10.26 -12.45 -19.79
N LEU A 151 -11.17 -11.59 -19.29
CA LEU A 151 -10.96 -10.15 -19.36
C LEU A 151 -9.82 -9.71 -18.44
N MET A 152 -9.73 -10.28 -17.24
CA MET A 152 -8.66 -9.97 -16.28
C MET A 152 -7.30 -10.43 -16.82
N GLU A 153 -7.20 -11.63 -17.35
CA GLU A 153 -5.99 -12.16 -18.01
C GLU A 153 -5.54 -11.25 -19.16
N HIS A 154 -6.45 -10.86 -20.03
CA HIS A 154 -6.13 -9.95 -21.13
C HIS A 154 -5.61 -8.58 -20.66
N MET A 155 -6.14 -8.06 -19.55
CA MET A 155 -5.61 -6.84 -18.91
C MET A 155 -4.21 -7.06 -18.36
N CYS A 156 -3.96 -8.21 -17.71
CA CYS A 156 -2.65 -8.57 -17.19
C CYS A 156 -1.62 -8.68 -18.32
N GLU A 157 -1.96 -9.34 -19.44
CA GLU A 157 -1.09 -9.43 -20.62
C GLU A 157 -0.71 -8.04 -21.17
N LYS A 158 -1.68 -7.12 -21.25
CA LYS A 158 -1.40 -5.74 -21.69
C LYS A 158 -0.49 -4.99 -20.75
N LEU A 159 -0.67 -5.15 -19.44
CA LEU A 159 0.20 -4.53 -18.44
C LEU A 159 1.60 -5.15 -18.48
N GLY A 160 1.72 -6.47 -18.69
CA GLY A 160 2.99 -7.14 -18.89
C GLY A 160 3.77 -6.58 -20.09
N ALA A 161 3.09 -6.31 -21.20
CA ALA A 161 3.71 -5.75 -22.40
C ALA A 161 4.34 -4.35 -22.18
N VAL A 162 3.90 -3.61 -21.16
CA VAL A 162 4.41 -2.28 -20.78
C VAL A 162 5.06 -2.24 -19.40
N HIS A 163 5.41 -3.40 -18.85
CA HIS A 163 5.93 -3.54 -17.49
C HIS A 163 7.10 -2.60 -17.20
N SER A 164 8.12 -2.58 -18.05
CA SER A 164 9.31 -1.75 -17.85
C SER A 164 9.03 -0.24 -17.90
N GLU A 165 7.98 0.17 -18.61
CA GLU A 165 7.51 1.55 -18.61
C GLU A 165 6.76 1.86 -17.31
N GLY A 166 5.91 0.94 -16.86
CA GLY A 166 5.18 1.04 -15.59
C GLY A 166 6.13 1.18 -14.40
N ILE A 167 7.17 0.37 -14.32
CA ILE A 167 8.16 0.44 -13.24
C ILE A 167 8.80 1.83 -13.11
N LYS A 168 9.06 2.51 -14.22
CA LYS A 168 9.61 3.89 -14.21
C LYS A 168 8.65 4.92 -13.61
N GLU A 169 7.34 4.67 -13.71
CA GLU A 169 6.29 5.56 -13.21
C GLU A 169 5.90 5.25 -11.75
N TYR A 170 6.23 4.06 -11.22
CA TYR A 170 5.82 3.63 -9.87
C TYR A 170 6.67 4.25 -8.75
N GLY A 171 7.70 5.00 -9.07
CA GLY A 171 8.54 5.70 -8.10
C GLY A 171 9.95 5.13 -8.00
N SER A 172 10.77 5.77 -7.17
CA SER A 172 12.16 5.38 -6.93
C SER A 172 12.27 4.25 -5.91
N ASP A 173 13.46 3.63 -5.88
CA ASP A 173 13.88 2.66 -4.86
C ASP A 173 13.06 1.35 -4.80
N ASN A 174 12.20 1.09 -5.80
CA ASN A 174 11.43 -0.14 -5.88
C ASN A 174 12.29 -1.38 -6.13
N ASP A 175 13.48 -1.22 -6.70
CA ASP A 175 14.50 -2.27 -6.85
C ASP A 175 14.96 -2.84 -5.49
N GLN A 176 14.89 -2.04 -4.43
CA GLN A 176 15.22 -2.49 -3.08
C GLN A 176 14.15 -3.40 -2.48
N ARG A 177 12.89 -3.29 -2.92
CA ARG A 177 11.75 -4.08 -2.42
C ARG A 177 11.38 -5.22 -3.37
N LEU A 178 11.35 -5.00 -4.68
CA LEU A 178 10.91 -5.97 -5.69
C LEU A 178 12.05 -6.92 -6.05
N THR A 179 12.34 -7.86 -5.16
CA THR A 179 13.51 -8.75 -5.23
C THR A 179 13.17 -10.20 -5.57
N GLY A 180 11.90 -10.55 -5.66
CA GLY A 180 11.43 -11.93 -5.75
C GLY A 180 11.32 -12.64 -4.39
N LEU A 181 11.53 -11.90 -3.29
CA LEU A 181 11.38 -12.35 -1.91
C LEU A 181 10.25 -11.56 -1.23
N HIS A 182 9.83 -12.00 -0.04
CA HIS A 182 8.83 -11.29 0.79
C HIS A 182 7.54 -10.96 0.02
N GLU A 183 6.99 -11.97 -0.66
CA GLU A 183 5.75 -11.84 -1.45
C GLU A 183 5.83 -10.74 -2.54
N THR A 184 6.98 -10.56 -3.15
CA THR A 184 7.16 -9.67 -4.31
C THR A 184 7.69 -10.42 -5.51
N GLN A 185 7.31 -9.99 -6.72
CA GLN A 185 8.01 -10.39 -7.93
C GLN A 185 9.31 -9.59 -8.08
N SER A 186 10.31 -10.18 -8.75
CA SER A 186 11.51 -9.46 -9.14
C SER A 186 11.17 -8.29 -10.06
N ILE A 187 11.83 -7.13 -9.88
CA ILE A 187 11.55 -5.91 -10.63
C ILE A 187 11.69 -6.08 -12.15
N ASP A 188 12.57 -6.99 -12.59
CA ASP A 188 12.83 -7.27 -14.01
C ASP A 188 11.87 -8.30 -14.61
N GLN A 189 10.98 -8.87 -13.81
CA GLN A 189 10.06 -9.92 -14.23
C GLN A 189 8.61 -9.47 -14.05
N PHE A 190 7.76 -9.95 -14.96
CA PHE A 190 6.32 -9.76 -14.86
C PHE A 190 5.64 -11.12 -14.78
N SER A 191 4.74 -11.27 -13.82
CA SER A 191 3.86 -12.42 -13.72
C SER A 191 2.48 -12.01 -13.22
N TYR A 192 1.50 -12.85 -13.45
CA TYR A 192 0.18 -12.71 -12.83
C TYR A 192 -0.38 -14.09 -12.50
N GLY A 193 -1.29 -14.13 -11.55
CA GLY A 193 -1.93 -15.39 -11.16
C GLY A 193 -3.11 -15.19 -10.23
N VAL A 194 -3.98 -16.19 -10.19
CA VAL A 194 -5.13 -16.23 -9.28
C VAL A 194 -4.62 -16.52 -7.88
N SER A 195 -4.91 -15.63 -6.93
CA SER A 195 -4.43 -15.67 -5.54
C SER A 195 -2.91 -15.77 -5.36
N ASP A 196 -2.13 -15.49 -6.39
CA ASP A 196 -0.67 -15.52 -6.31
C ASP A 196 -0.14 -14.22 -5.67
N ARG A 197 0.29 -14.32 -4.42
CA ARG A 197 0.84 -13.18 -3.66
C ARG A 197 2.24 -12.77 -4.10
N GLY A 198 2.98 -13.66 -4.76
CA GLY A 198 4.31 -13.39 -5.29
C GLY A 198 4.32 -12.82 -6.71
N ALA A 199 3.17 -12.71 -7.35
CA ALA A 199 3.06 -12.17 -8.70
C ALA A 199 3.04 -10.65 -8.74
N SER A 200 3.39 -10.06 -9.89
CA SER A 200 3.25 -8.62 -10.15
C SER A 200 1.79 -8.18 -10.10
N ILE A 201 0.88 -9.03 -10.58
CA ILE A 201 -0.57 -8.80 -10.50
C ILE A 201 -1.26 -10.04 -9.93
N ARG A 202 -2.02 -9.81 -8.87
CA ARG A 202 -2.87 -10.84 -8.28
C ARG A 202 -4.32 -10.66 -8.73
N ILE A 203 -4.88 -11.72 -9.31
CA ILE A 203 -6.32 -11.81 -9.59
C ILE A 203 -6.97 -12.41 -8.34
N PRO A 204 -7.89 -11.69 -7.65
CA PRO A 204 -8.53 -12.23 -6.45
C PRO A 204 -9.50 -13.38 -6.80
N ILE A 205 -9.71 -14.28 -5.84
CA ILE A 205 -10.80 -15.27 -5.90
C ILE A 205 -12.09 -14.59 -5.45
N TYR A 206 -13.18 -14.81 -6.18
CA TYR A 206 -14.53 -14.38 -5.83
C TYR A 206 -15.31 -15.50 -5.16
#